data_746a799eec681072e98c3093a05fc5ad
#
_entry.id   746a799eec681072e98c3093a05fc5ad
#
_cell.length_a   1.000
_cell.length_b   1.000
_cell.length_c   1.000
_cell.angle_alpha   90.00
_cell.angle_beta   90.00
_cell.angle_gamma   90.00
#
_symmetry.space_group_name_H-M   'P 1'
#
loop_
_entity.id
_entity.type
_entity.pdbx_description
1 polymer ?
#
loop_
_entity_poly.entity_id
_entity_poly.type
_entity_poly.pdbx_seq_one_letter_code
_entity_poly.pdbx_strand_id
1 'polypeptide(L)'
;VSVVAVSLKKKEPGLGAFNNAREVINNHAEGTHQLAQSYAGTVDVVLWPENAADYDPRTDQEARDAVESAAQAIGAPILLGTQSYQRDAAGVATGRFNDVIRWDPGVGAVASYAKQHPAPFAEYIPLRSIARKFSSAVDLVSVDMVAGESVGILDVPVQGRDVPFGI
;
A
#
# COMPACT_ATOMS: atom_id res chain seq x y z
N VAL A 1 -4.39 8.79 21.72
CA VAL A 1 -3.88 8.29 20.43
C VAL A 1 -4.28 9.28 19.35
N SER A 2 -3.31 9.81 18.63
CA SER A 2 -3.52 10.76 17.54
C SER A 2 -3.25 10.06 16.21
N VAL A 3 -4.31 9.69 15.49
CA VAL A 3 -4.26 9.02 14.19
C VAL A 3 -4.59 10.05 13.11
N VAL A 4 -3.76 10.17 12.10
CA VAL A 4 -4.01 11.06 10.97
C VAL A 4 -4.06 10.26 9.68
N ALA A 5 -5.16 10.42 8.93
CA ALA A 5 -5.27 9.86 7.58
C ALA A 5 -4.86 10.93 6.56
N VAL A 6 -3.88 10.60 5.71
CA VAL A 6 -3.50 11.41 4.56
C VAL A 6 -4.09 10.75 3.32
N SER A 7 -5.11 11.35 2.76
CA SER A 7 -5.77 10.89 1.54
C SER A 7 -5.80 12.01 0.51
N LEU A 8 -5.30 11.72 -0.68
CA LEU A 8 -5.26 12.69 -1.77
C LEU A 8 -6.24 12.30 -2.87
N LYS A 9 -6.98 13.30 -3.37
CA LYS A 9 -7.84 13.10 -4.53
C LYS A 9 -6.98 12.74 -5.74
N LYS A 10 -7.21 11.55 -6.31
CA LYS A 10 -6.67 11.17 -7.61
C LYS A 10 -7.21 12.15 -8.66
N LYS A 11 -6.34 12.84 -9.40
CA LYS A 11 -6.73 13.50 -10.65
C LYS A 11 -7.27 12.45 -11.60
N GLU A 12 -8.27 12.80 -12.39
CA GLU A 12 -9.04 11.91 -13.24
C GLU A 12 -8.23 10.84 -14.00
N PRO A 13 -8.74 9.59 -14.16
CA PRO A 13 -8.05 8.54 -14.89
C PRO A 13 -8.04 8.87 -16.38
N GLY A 14 -6.89 9.27 -16.91
CA GLY A 14 -6.63 9.43 -18.33
C GLY A 14 -5.52 8.48 -18.78
N LEU A 15 -5.25 8.43 -20.10
CA LEU A 15 -4.16 7.66 -20.73
C LEU A 15 -2.75 7.91 -20.16
N GLY A 16 -2.59 8.88 -19.24
CA GLY A 16 -1.37 9.19 -18.51
C GLY A 16 -1.15 8.36 -17.23
N ALA A 17 -2.02 7.41 -16.88
CA ALA A 17 -1.94 6.67 -15.61
C ALA A 17 -0.62 5.90 -15.43
N PHE A 18 0.01 5.45 -16.51
CA PHE A 18 1.30 4.75 -16.45
C PHE A 18 2.50 5.66 -16.15
N ASN A 19 2.39 6.98 -16.42
CA ASN A 19 3.43 7.96 -16.09
C ASN A 19 3.27 8.54 -14.66
N ASN A 20 2.16 8.25 -13.98
CA ASN A 20 1.78 8.86 -12.71
C ASN A 20 1.90 7.92 -11.51
N ALA A 21 2.44 6.72 -11.67
CA ALA A 21 2.55 5.75 -10.58
C ALA A 21 3.35 6.31 -9.39
N ARG A 22 4.45 7.02 -9.64
CA ARG A 22 5.24 7.68 -8.59
C ARG A 22 4.61 8.97 -8.06
N GLU A 23 3.68 9.57 -8.82
CA GLU A 23 2.96 10.78 -8.40
C GLU A 23 2.10 10.49 -7.16
N VAL A 24 1.48 9.32 -7.08
CA VAL A 24 0.61 8.96 -5.96
C VAL A 24 1.41 8.90 -4.65
N ILE A 25 2.51 8.16 -4.63
CA ILE A 25 3.34 8.03 -3.42
C ILE A 25 3.99 9.36 -3.04
N ASN A 26 4.48 10.12 -4.02
CA ASN A 26 5.10 11.43 -3.78
C ASN A 26 4.08 12.44 -3.22
N ASN A 27 2.84 12.41 -3.69
CA ASN A 27 1.78 13.27 -3.17
C ASN A 27 1.43 12.91 -1.71
N HIS A 28 1.41 11.62 -1.34
CA HIS A 28 1.20 11.21 0.05
C HIS A 28 2.37 11.63 0.94
N ALA A 29 3.61 11.49 0.46
CA ALA A 29 4.78 11.97 1.17
C ALA A 29 4.73 13.48 1.37
N GLU A 30 4.44 14.26 0.33
CA GLU A 30 4.30 15.71 0.40
C GLU A 30 3.19 16.13 1.38
N GLY A 31 2.01 15.50 1.31
CA GLY A 31 0.93 15.76 2.27
C GLY A 31 1.34 15.48 3.72
N THR A 32 2.16 14.45 3.95
CA THR A 32 2.70 14.12 5.27
C THR A 32 3.73 15.16 5.72
N HIS A 33 4.60 15.65 4.82
CA HIS A 33 5.53 16.75 5.11
C HIS A 33 4.79 18.04 5.48
N GLN A 34 3.74 18.40 4.74
CA GLN A 34 2.93 19.57 5.05
C GLN A 34 2.23 19.44 6.40
N LEU A 35 1.74 18.24 6.74
CA LEU A 35 1.20 17.95 8.07
C LEU A 35 2.25 18.17 9.15
N ALA A 36 3.47 17.62 8.98
CA ALA A 36 4.56 17.76 9.93
C ALA A 36 4.95 19.22 10.18
N GLN A 37 4.85 20.07 9.16
CA GLN A 37 5.16 21.50 9.27
C GLN A 37 4.04 22.33 9.92
N SER A 38 2.78 21.94 9.70
CA SER A 38 1.61 22.74 10.09
C SER A 38 0.95 22.29 11.39
N TYR A 39 1.14 21.04 11.81
CA TYR A 39 0.49 20.48 12.98
C TYR A 39 1.41 20.54 14.20
N ALA A 40 1.04 21.33 15.20
CA ALA A 40 1.82 21.54 16.41
C ALA A 40 1.69 20.40 17.46
N GLY A 41 0.82 19.42 17.23
CA GLY A 41 0.61 18.26 18.11
C GLY A 41 1.54 17.10 17.79
N THR A 42 1.46 16.03 18.60
CA THR A 42 2.13 14.76 18.31
C THR A 42 1.20 13.86 17.49
N VAL A 43 1.75 13.21 16.47
CA VAL A 43 1.07 12.17 15.70
C VAL A 43 1.62 10.83 16.17
N ASP A 44 0.75 9.89 16.51
CA ASP A 44 1.15 8.55 16.94
C ASP A 44 1.24 7.57 15.75
N VAL A 45 0.42 7.78 14.72
CA VAL A 45 0.45 6.99 13.48
C VAL A 45 -0.17 7.77 12.31
N VAL A 46 0.39 7.59 11.12
CA VAL A 46 -0.17 8.10 9.86
C VAL A 46 -0.74 6.95 9.04
N LEU A 47 -1.93 7.15 8.49
CA LEU A 47 -2.57 6.19 7.59
C LEU A 47 -2.56 6.73 6.16
N TRP A 48 -1.94 5.99 5.25
CA TRP A 48 -2.08 6.18 3.81
C TRP A 48 -3.06 5.14 3.26
N PRO A 49 -3.88 5.49 2.26
CA PRO A 49 -4.94 4.61 1.78
C PRO A 49 -4.41 3.37 1.05
N GLU A 50 -5.35 2.49 0.67
CA GLU A 50 -5.10 1.40 -0.26
C GLU A 50 -4.47 1.92 -1.56
N ASN A 51 -3.46 1.22 -2.07
CA ASN A 51 -2.69 1.62 -3.25
C ASN A 51 -2.05 3.03 -3.15
N ALA A 52 -1.63 3.44 -1.96
CA ALA A 52 -0.88 4.67 -1.77
C ALA A 52 0.53 4.61 -2.39
N ALA A 53 1.06 3.40 -2.57
CA ALA A 53 2.32 3.14 -3.24
C ALA A 53 2.11 2.13 -4.37
N ASP A 54 2.22 2.58 -5.63
CA ASP A 54 2.15 1.71 -6.81
C ASP A 54 3.42 0.86 -6.99
N TYR A 55 4.54 1.31 -6.42
CA TYR A 55 5.79 0.56 -6.30
C TYR A 55 6.02 0.17 -4.85
N ASP A 56 6.35 -1.09 -4.62
CA ASP A 56 6.62 -1.63 -3.29
C ASP A 56 7.89 -0.99 -2.69
N PRO A 57 7.79 -0.19 -1.62
CA PRO A 57 8.94 0.48 -1.03
C PRO A 57 9.96 -0.49 -0.39
N ARG A 58 9.59 -1.76 -0.22
CA ARG A 58 10.54 -2.80 0.23
C ARG A 58 11.55 -3.15 -0.87
N THR A 59 11.19 -2.96 -2.14
CA THR A 59 12.00 -3.36 -3.30
C THR A 59 12.38 -2.20 -4.23
N ASP A 60 11.62 -1.11 -4.25
CA ASP A 60 11.87 0.07 -5.06
C ASP A 60 12.50 1.20 -4.22
N GLN A 61 13.68 1.68 -4.65
CA GLN A 61 14.45 2.66 -3.88
C GLN A 61 13.77 4.03 -3.80
N GLU A 62 13.19 4.53 -4.89
CA GLU A 62 12.56 5.85 -4.89
C GLU A 62 11.28 5.84 -4.05
N ALA A 63 10.50 4.76 -4.09
CA ALA A 63 9.34 4.58 -3.23
C ALA A 63 9.76 4.51 -1.75
N ARG A 64 10.86 3.80 -1.46
CA ARG A 64 11.46 3.74 -0.13
C ARG A 64 11.83 5.11 0.39
N ASP A 65 12.56 5.88 -0.41
CA ASP A 65 13.05 7.21 -0.02
C ASP A 65 11.89 8.16 0.26
N ALA A 66 10.80 8.10 -0.52
CA ALA A 66 9.61 8.91 -0.32
C ALA A 66 8.91 8.57 1.01
N VAL A 67 8.68 7.28 1.30
CA VAL A 67 8.05 6.84 2.57
C VAL A 67 8.92 7.18 3.77
N GLU A 68 10.22 6.88 3.69
CA GLU A 68 11.18 7.13 4.77
C GLU A 68 11.27 8.61 5.10
N SER A 69 11.38 9.47 4.08
CA SER A 69 11.41 10.93 4.25
C SER A 69 10.15 11.44 4.95
N ALA A 70 8.98 10.94 4.57
CA ALA A 70 7.71 11.31 5.18
C ALA A 70 7.62 10.82 6.65
N ALA A 71 8.01 9.57 6.92
CA ALA A 71 8.00 8.98 8.26
C ALA A 71 8.94 9.74 9.22
N GLN A 72 10.13 10.08 8.74
CA GLN A 72 11.10 10.87 9.52
C GLN A 72 10.60 12.29 9.80
N ALA A 73 10.00 12.95 8.81
CA ALA A 73 9.49 14.31 8.96
C ALA A 73 8.38 14.41 10.02
N ILE A 74 7.47 13.43 10.06
CA ILE A 74 6.38 13.42 11.03
C ILE A 74 6.77 12.76 12.37
N GLY A 75 7.84 11.96 12.39
CA GLY A 75 8.31 11.25 13.57
C GLY A 75 7.38 10.14 14.05
N ALA A 76 6.59 9.55 13.16
CA ALA A 76 5.59 8.53 13.48
C ALA A 76 5.57 7.41 12.43
N PRO A 77 5.16 6.18 12.81
CA PRO A 77 4.95 5.10 11.87
C PRO A 77 3.90 5.47 10.81
N ILE A 78 4.10 4.96 9.59
CA ILE A 78 3.13 5.07 8.49
C ILE A 78 2.60 3.66 8.19
N LEU A 79 1.27 3.49 8.22
CA LEU A 79 0.59 2.33 7.64
C LEU A 79 0.20 2.70 6.21
N LEU A 80 0.73 1.97 5.23
CA LEU A 80 0.51 2.28 3.81
C LEU A 80 0.12 1.05 3.01
N GLY A 81 -0.80 1.24 2.06
CA GLY A 81 -1.22 0.22 1.10
C GLY A 81 -0.28 0.17 -0.10
N THR A 82 0.15 -1.02 -0.48
CA THR A 82 0.96 -1.27 -1.69
C THR A 82 0.62 -2.61 -2.31
N GLN A 83 1.19 -2.89 -3.49
CA GLN A 83 1.10 -4.20 -4.13
C GLN A 83 2.46 -4.88 -4.17
N SER A 84 2.48 -6.18 -3.87
CA SER A 84 3.65 -7.02 -4.09
C SER A 84 3.35 -8.15 -5.06
N TYR A 85 4.38 -8.76 -5.64
CA TYR A 85 4.23 -9.78 -6.67
C TYR A 85 5.00 -11.05 -6.32
N GLN A 86 4.28 -12.17 -6.38
CA GLN A 86 4.91 -13.47 -6.44
C GLN A 86 5.43 -13.69 -7.85
N ARG A 87 6.68 -14.18 -7.96
CA ARG A 87 7.31 -14.44 -9.25
C ARG A 87 7.85 -15.86 -9.29
N ASP A 88 7.84 -16.45 -10.47
CA ASP A 88 8.51 -17.73 -10.73
C ASP A 88 10.03 -17.59 -10.89
N ALA A 89 10.71 -18.70 -11.14
CA ALA A 89 12.16 -18.73 -11.32
C ALA A 89 12.64 -17.93 -12.56
N ALA A 90 11.76 -17.68 -13.53
CA ALA A 90 12.02 -16.85 -14.70
C ALA A 90 11.72 -15.35 -14.47
N GLY A 91 11.26 -14.98 -13.26
CA GLY A 91 10.90 -13.62 -12.91
C GLY A 91 9.50 -13.19 -13.36
N VAL A 92 8.72 -14.11 -13.91
CA VAL A 92 7.35 -13.82 -14.38
C VAL A 92 6.39 -13.75 -13.18
N ALA A 93 5.56 -12.71 -13.15
CA ALA A 93 4.56 -12.56 -12.09
C ALA A 93 3.48 -13.65 -12.19
N THR A 94 3.35 -14.46 -11.15
CA THR A 94 2.38 -15.56 -11.03
C THR A 94 1.23 -15.24 -10.10
N GLY A 95 1.39 -14.24 -9.23
CA GLY A 95 0.38 -13.75 -8.32
C GLY A 95 0.74 -12.37 -7.82
N ARG A 96 -0.24 -11.62 -7.33
CA ARG A 96 -0.04 -10.34 -6.65
C ARG A 96 -0.74 -10.34 -5.31
N PHE A 97 -0.23 -9.58 -4.38
CA PHE A 97 -0.85 -9.35 -3.08
C PHE A 97 -1.20 -7.87 -2.94
N ASN A 98 -2.26 -7.60 -2.20
CA ASN A 98 -2.60 -6.26 -1.73
C ASN A 98 -2.16 -6.18 -0.27
N ASP A 99 -1.07 -5.46 -0.04
CA ASP A 99 -0.41 -5.42 1.27
C ASP A 99 -0.69 -4.10 1.97
N VAL A 100 -0.81 -4.16 3.30
CA VAL A 100 -0.58 -3.02 4.18
C VAL A 100 0.75 -3.22 4.88
N ILE A 101 1.63 -2.22 4.82
CA ILE A 101 2.94 -2.22 5.45
C ILE A 101 2.93 -1.24 6.61
N ARG A 102 3.51 -1.63 7.75
CA ARG A 102 3.94 -0.70 8.77
C ARG A 102 5.39 -0.30 8.49
N TRP A 103 5.58 1.00 8.30
CA TRP A 103 6.89 1.62 8.09
C TRP A 103 7.26 2.46 9.28
N ASP A 104 8.32 2.10 9.99
CA ASP A 104 8.82 2.84 11.15
C ASP A 104 9.97 3.78 10.72
N PRO A 105 9.97 5.06 11.16
CA PRO A 105 10.99 6.04 10.79
C PRO A 105 12.40 5.58 11.21
N GLY A 106 13.35 5.61 10.27
CA GLY A 106 14.75 5.21 10.49
C GLY A 106 14.98 3.69 10.52
N VAL A 107 13.92 2.89 10.41
CA VAL A 107 13.98 1.41 10.44
C VAL A 107 13.51 0.82 9.12
N GLY A 108 12.44 1.37 8.54
CA GLY A 108 11.83 0.87 7.32
C GLY A 108 10.61 -0.03 7.57
N ALA A 109 10.34 -0.96 6.65
CA ALA A 109 9.22 -1.89 6.76
C ALA A 109 9.47 -2.90 7.88
N VAL A 110 8.65 -2.89 8.93
CA VAL A 110 8.80 -3.76 10.11
C VAL A 110 7.72 -4.82 10.23
N ALA A 111 6.55 -4.61 9.61
CA ALA A 111 5.47 -5.58 9.56
C ALA A 111 4.64 -5.39 8.29
N SER A 112 3.95 -6.43 7.87
CA SER A 112 3.01 -6.36 6.74
C SER A 112 1.86 -7.34 6.91
N TYR A 113 0.73 -6.99 6.30
CA TYR A 113 -0.46 -7.81 6.19
C TYR A 113 -0.87 -7.87 4.72
N ALA A 114 -1.14 -9.06 4.20
CA ALA A 114 -1.72 -9.24 2.88
C ALA A 114 -3.23 -9.48 2.99
N LYS A 115 -4.01 -8.78 2.17
CA LYS A 115 -5.49 -8.86 2.14
C LYS A 115 -5.97 -10.30 1.97
N GLN A 116 -6.80 -10.77 2.92
CA GLN A 116 -7.32 -12.15 2.92
C GLN A 116 -8.48 -12.38 1.96
N HIS A 117 -9.26 -11.34 1.67
CA HIS A 117 -10.50 -11.46 0.89
C HIS A 117 -10.44 -10.60 -0.38
N PRO A 118 -9.70 -11.06 -1.42
CA PRO A 118 -9.73 -10.39 -2.72
C PRO A 118 -11.12 -10.43 -3.34
N ALA A 119 -11.51 -9.35 -4.03
CA ALA A 119 -12.81 -9.22 -4.67
C ALA A 119 -12.88 -10.07 -5.95
N PRO A 120 -13.83 -11.03 -6.05
CA PRO A 120 -13.99 -11.82 -7.27
C PRO A 120 -14.34 -10.93 -8.46
N PHE A 121 -13.84 -11.30 -9.65
CA PHE A 121 -13.99 -10.60 -10.93
C PHE A 121 -13.37 -9.20 -11.02
N ALA A 122 -12.89 -8.63 -9.92
CA ALA A 122 -12.17 -7.36 -9.89
C ALA A 122 -10.67 -7.56 -9.61
N GLU A 123 -10.34 -8.38 -8.63
CA GLU A 123 -8.97 -8.61 -8.17
C GLU A 123 -8.44 -9.99 -8.57
N TYR A 124 -9.32 -10.96 -8.72
CA TYR A 124 -9.00 -12.27 -9.29
C TYR A 124 -10.17 -12.80 -10.11
N ILE A 125 -9.91 -13.75 -11.03
CA ILE A 125 -10.94 -14.36 -11.88
C ILE A 125 -11.16 -15.80 -11.46
N PRO A 126 -12.30 -16.11 -10.78
CA PRO A 126 -12.65 -17.48 -10.47
C PRO A 126 -12.87 -18.29 -11.76
N LEU A 127 -12.35 -19.52 -11.81
CA LEU A 127 -12.53 -20.41 -12.96
C LEU A 127 -12.20 -19.71 -14.29
N ARG A 128 -11.08 -19.01 -14.37
CA ARG A 128 -10.64 -18.17 -15.50
C ARG A 128 -10.85 -18.82 -16.87
N SER A 129 -10.56 -20.13 -17.00
CA SER A 129 -10.74 -20.87 -18.26
C SER A 129 -12.22 -20.95 -18.70
N ILE A 130 -13.15 -20.95 -17.76
CA ILE A 130 -14.58 -20.94 -18.03
C ILE A 130 -15.05 -19.50 -18.26
N ALA A 131 -14.67 -18.57 -17.40
CA ALA A 131 -15.06 -17.16 -17.49
C ALA A 131 -14.64 -16.54 -18.82
N ARG A 132 -13.45 -16.88 -19.36
CA ARG A 132 -12.95 -16.42 -20.67
C ARG A 132 -13.85 -16.81 -21.86
N LYS A 133 -14.65 -17.90 -21.74
CA LYS A 133 -15.62 -18.28 -22.78
C LYS A 133 -16.84 -17.35 -22.86
N PHE A 134 -17.09 -16.58 -21.81
CA PHE A 134 -18.24 -15.68 -21.71
C PHE A 134 -17.86 -14.21 -21.85
N SER A 135 -16.61 -13.83 -21.52
CA SER A 135 -16.17 -12.43 -21.59
C SER A 135 -14.66 -12.34 -21.77
N SER A 136 -14.23 -11.52 -22.72
CA SER A 136 -12.83 -11.14 -22.89
C SER A 136 -12.35 -10.14 -21.81
N ALA A 137 -13.26 -9.53 -21.06
CA ALA A 137 -12.91 -8.63 -19.94
C ALA A 137 -12.11 -9.34 -18.84
N VAL A 138 -12.14 -10.67 -18.79
CA VAL A 138 -11.27 -11.51 -17.93
C VAL A 138 -9.79 -11.23 -18.15
N ASP A 139 -9.39 -10.84 -19.35
CA ASP A 139 -7.99 -10.58 -19.69
C ASP A 139 -7.50 -9.22 -19.20
N LEU A 140 -8.40 -8.36 -18.70
CA LEU A 140 -8.04 -7.09 -18.03
C LEU A 140 -7.35 -7.34 -16.68
N VAL A 141 -7.65 -8.45 -16.01
CA VAL A 141 -6.95 -8.90 -14.81
C VAL A 141 -5.76 -9.75 -15.25
N SER A 142 -4.63 -9.13 -15.51
CA SER A 142 -3.43 -9.81 -16.05
C SER A 142 -2.80 -10.78 -15.06
N VAL A 143 -2.76 -10.43 -13.76
CA VAL A 143 -2.25 -11.26 -12.67
C VAL A 143 -3.29 -11.30 -11.57
N ASP A 144 -3.71 -12.51 -11.18
CA ASP A 144 -4.70 -12.70 -10.12
C ASP A 144 -4.14 -12.29 -8.75
N MET A 145 -4.98 -11.68 -7.94
CA MET A 145 -4.65 -11.41 -6.55
C MET A 145 -4.75 -12.69 -5.73
N VAL A 146 -3.73 -12.94 -4.93
CA VAL A 146 -3.63 -14.07 -4.02
C VAL A 146 -4.09 -13.62 -2.63
N ALA A 147 -4.91 -14.44 -1.98
CA ALA A 147 -5.34 -14.18 -0.62
C ALA A 147 -4.18 -14.32 0.37
N GLY A 148 -4.09 -13.40 1.32
CA GLY A 148 -3.18 -13.50 2.46
C GLY A 148 -3.66 -14.59 3.45
N GLU A 149 -2.74 -15.04 4.31
CA GLU A 149 -3.00 -16.13 5.26
C GLU A 149 -3.11 -15.63 6.71
N SER A 150 -2.69 -14.40 7.00
CA SER A 150 -2.63 -13.85 8.35
C SER A 150 -3.87 -13.02 8.69
N VAL A 151 -4.19 -12.92 9.98
CA VAL A 151 -5.23 -12.01 10.47
C VAL A 151 -4.83 -10.56 10.21
N GLY A 152 -5.79 -9.73 9.79
CA GLY A 152 -5.60 -8.31 9.48
C GLY A 152 -5.37 -7.45 10.71
N ILE A 153 -4.30 -7.70 11.45
CA ILE A 153 -3.90 -6.92 12.62
C ILE A 153 -2.42 -6.57 12.48
N LEU A 154 -2.12 -5.27 12.61
CA LEU A 154 -0.76 -4.77 12.72
C LEU A 154 -0.60 -4.03 14.05
N ASP A 155 0.35 -4.46 14.87
CA ASP A 155 0.69 -3.75 16.09
C ASP A 155 1.50 -2.50 15.76
N VAL A 156 1.11 -1.37 16.33
CA VAL A 156 1.76 -0.07 16.15
C VAL A 156 2.21 0.45 17.50
N PRO A 157 3.48 0.86 17.67
CA PRO A 157 3.95 1.43 18.92
C PRO A 157 3.37 2.82 19.11
N VAL A 158 2.56 2.99 20.15
CA VAL A 158 1.94 4.24 20.54
C VAL A 158 2.24 4.53 21.99
N GLN A 159 3.02 5.59 22.25
CA GLN A 159 3.38 6.03 23.61
C GLN A 159 3.95 4.89 24.48
N GLY A 160 4.83 4.06 23.89
CA GLY A 160 5.49 2.95 24.58
C GLY A 160 4.64 1.70 24.77
N ARG A 161 3.51 1.58 24.08
CA ARG A 161 2.64 0.40 24.08
C ARG A 161 2.35 -0.02 22.64
N ASP A 162 2.30 -1.32 22.39
CA ASP A 162 1.81 -1.84 21.12
C ASP A 162 0.28 -1.80 21.12
N VAL A 163 -0.27 -1.09 20.13
CA VAL A 163 -1.71 -0.95 19.90
C VAL A 163 -2.06 -1.74 18.64
N PRO A 164 -2.97 -2.73 18.71
CA PRO A 164 -3.38 -3.48 17.53
C PRO A 164 -4.28 -2.61 16.64
N PHE A 165 -3.89 -2.47 15.38
CA PHE A 165 -4.69 -1.84 14.32
C PHE A 165 -5.31 -2.95 13.47
N GLY A 166 -6.64 -2.99 13.39
CA GLY A 166 -7.38 -3.82 12.44
C GLY A 166 -7.31 -3.21 11.04
N ILE A 167 -6.98 -4.05 10.04
CA ILE A 167 -6.81 -3.69 8.63
C ILE A 167 -7.98 -4.24 7.82
#